data_280bc49c9e4b34a7331865183b3a6ec5
#
_entry.id   280bc49c9e4b34a7331865183b3a6ec5
#
_cell.length_a   1.000
_cell.length_b   1.000
_cell.length_c   1.000
_cell.angle_alpha   90.00
_cell.angle_beta   90.00
_cell.angle_gamma   90.00
#
_symmetry.space_group_name_H-M   'P 1'
#
loop_
_entity.id
_entity.type
_entity.pdbx_description
1 polymer ?
#
loop_
_entity_poly.entity_id
_entity_poly.type
_entity_poly.pdbx_seq_one_letter_code
_entity_poly.pdbx_strand_id
1 'polypeptide(L)'
;MKIKFLLLVTGLLSLTTIIAQVYPVRPQLSDKNSFSMILLPDPQSYNKFDANQPLFELQTAWVANSIGSLNIKGVLCTGDLVEQNEIRIPDGINGNQTSEEQWQAASRAFERLDDKISYVVCTGNHDYGYEKAENRLCHLPDYFPSERNSCWKKSLVETGLNYQGIPTLENAAYEFETDTWGKLLVISLEFAPRDEAIEWAAKVTGKDKYKNHKVILLTH
;
A
#
# COMPACT_ATOMS: atom_id res chain seq x y z
N MET A 1 -51.67 42.90 -55.43
CA MET A 1 -50.29 42.48 -55.24
C MET A 1 -49.96 42.46 -53.76
N LYS A 2 -49.94 41.30 -53.07
CA LYS A 2 -49.71 41.19 -51.63
C LYS A 2 -48.27 40.73 -51.41
N ILE A 3 -47.45 41.61 -50.82
CA ILE A 3 -46.08 41.34 -50.46
C ILE A 3 -46.11 40.62 -49.10
N LYS A 4 -45.68 39.36 -49.07
CA LYS A 4 -45.46 38.62 -47.78
C LYS A 4 -44.07 38.94 -47.29
N PHE A 5 -44.02 39.59 -46.15
CA PHE A 5 -42.76 39.76 -45.38
C PHE A 5 -42.43 38.43 -44.70
N LEU A 6 -41.31 37.82 -45.08
CA LEU A 6 -40.76 36.66 -44.39
C LEU A 6 -39.77 37.16 -43.36
N LEU A 7 -40.16 37.14 -42.07
CA LEU A 7 -39.25 37.40 -40.96
C LEU A 7 -38.39 36.19 -40.77
N LEU A 8 -37.10 36.31 -41.11
CA LEU A 8 -36.08 35.32 -40.76
C LEU A 8 -35.58 35.60 -39.34
N VAL A 9 -36.04 34.81 -38.36
CA VAL A 9 -35.53 34.85 -37.03
C VAL A 9 -34.29 33.95 -36.97
N THR A 10 -33.11 34.55 -37.11
CA THR A 10 -31.84 33.86 -36.82
C THR A 10 -31.63 33.82 -35.33
N GLY A 11 -32.07 32.73 -34.73
CA GLY A 11 -31.70 32.43 -33.32
C GLY A 11 -30.22 32.06 -33.25
N LEU A 12 -29.42 32.98 -32.75
CA LEU A 12 -28.04 32.69 -32.33
C LEU A 12 -28.12 31.78 -31.10
N LEU A 13 -28.06 30.46 -31.28
CA LEU A 13 -27.73 29.54 -30.19
C LEU A 13 -26.27 29.72 -29.86
N SER A 14 -25.97 30.55 -28.87
CA SER A 14 -24.69 30.56 -28.20
C SER A 14 -24.59 29.26 -27.40
N LEU A 15 -23.96 28.23 -27.92
CA LEU A 15 -23.48 27.09 -27.15
C LEU A 15 -22.38 27.58 -26.26
N THR A 16 -22.71 28.01 -25.04
CA THR A 16 -21.75 28.11 -23.98
C THR A 16 -21.43 26.69 -23.52
N THR A 17 -20.36 26.10 -24.07
CA THR A 17 -19.75 24.92 -23.50
C THR A 17 -19.22 25.32 -22.12
N ILE A 18 -19.99 25.03 -21.09
CA ILE A 18 -19.48 25.04 -19.71
C ILE A 18 -18.51 23.87 -19.63
N ILE A 19 -17.23 24.11 -19.93
CA ILE A 19 -16.17 23.21 -19.56
C ILE A 19 -16.09 23.35 -18.04
N ALA A 20 -16.78 22.46 -17.33
CA ALA A 20 -16.52 22.26 -15.90
C ALA A 20 -15.07 21.74 -15.82
N GLN A 21 -14.16 22.68 -15.66
CA GLN A 21 -12.76 22.35 -15.38
C GLN A 21 -12.76 21.82 -13.94
N VAL A 22 -12.99 20.52 -13.78
CA VAL A 22 -12.81 19.81 -12.52
C VAL A 22 -11.32 19.82 -12.27
N TYR A 23 -10.84 20.89 -11.62
CA TYR A 23 -9.52 20.83 -11.01
C TYR A 23 -9.59 19.77 -9.93
N PRO A 24 -8.82 18.69 -10.02
CA PRO A 24 -8.76 17.75 -8.92
C PRO A 24 -8.27 18.53 -7.71
N VAL A 25 -9.16 18.76 -6.75
CA VAL A 25 -8.78 19.38 -5.47
C VAL A 25 -7.79 18.41 -4.84
N ARG A 26 -6.51 18.78 -4.86
CA ARG A 26 -5.49 17.98 -4.18
C ARG A 26 -5.81 18.00 -2.68
N PRO A 27 -5.88 16.83 -2.04
CA PRO A 27 -6.12 16.78 -0.61
C PRO A 27 -4.99 17.55 0.10
N GLN A 28 -5.34 18.30 1.13
CA GLN A 28 -4.40 19.07 1.93
C GLN A 28 -4.69 18.87 3.40
N LEU A 29 -3.65 18.95 4.22
CA LEU A 29 -3.80 18.94 5.67
C LEU A 29 -4.47 20.24 6.13
N SER A 30 -5.42 20.11 7.07
CA SER A 30 -6.06 21.26 7.72
C SER A 30 -5.09 22.03 8.63
N ASP A 31 -4.13 21.31 9.24
CA ASP A 31 -3.02 21.87 10.01
C ASP A 31 -1.70 21.52 9.33
N LYS A 32 -0.93 22.55 8.96
CA LYS A 32 0.38 22.39 8.29
C LYS A 32 1.43 21.69 9.15
N ASN A 33 1.25 21.68 10.46
CA ASN A 33 2.13 20.97 11.39
C ASN A 33 1.78 19.48 11.52
N SER A 34 0.68 19.03 10.90
CA SER A 34 0.30 17.63 10.89
C SER A 34 1.10 16.83 9.85
N PHE A 35 1.12 15.53 10.02
CA PHE A 35 1.60 14.57 9.03
C PHE A 35 0.57 13.44 8.87
N SER A 36 0.74 12.65 7.82
CA SER A 36 -0.10 11.48 7.56
C SER A 36 0.75 10.21 7.53
N MET A 37 0.17 9.13 8.04
CA MET A 37 0.56 7.74 7.74
C MET A 37 -0.61 7.13 6.99
N ILE A 38 -0.34 6.51 5.85
CA ILE A 38 -1.37 5.84 5.06
C ILE A 38 -1.47 4.39 5.49
N LEU A 39 -2.69 3.90 5.68
CA LEU A 39 -2.95 2.49 5.90
C LEU A 39 -3.65 1.92 4.67
N LEU A 40 -3.09 0.86 4.10
CA LEU A 40 -3.66 0.09 3.00
C LEU A 40 -4.08 -1.28 3.55
N PRO A 41 -5.38 -1.52 3.74
CA PRO A 41 -5.87 -2.81 4.23
C PRO A 41 -6.05 -3.81 3.10
N ASP A 42 -5.69 -5.03 3.32
CA ASP A 42 -6.08 -6.28 2.67
C ASP A 42 -6.34 -6.17 1.15
N PRO A 43 -5.31 -5.93 0.32
CA PRO A 43 -5.51 -5.71 -1.12
C PRO A 43 -5.88 -6.98 -1.91
N GLN A 44 -5.95 -8.14 -1.28
CA GLN A 44 -6.30 -9.42 -1.91
C GLN A 44 -7.56 -9.34 -2.77
N SER A 45 -8.59 -8.63 -2.28
CA SER A 45 -9.86 -8.49 -2.99
C SER A 45 -9.74 -7.76 -4.33
N TYR A 46 -8.70 -6.92 -4.48
CA TYR A 46 -8.37 -6.29 -5.76
C TYR A 46 -7.51 -7.21 -6.61
N ASN A 47 -6.53 -7.89 -6.01
CA ASN A 47 -5.51 -8.64 -6.75
C ASN A 47 -6.02 -9.97 -7.32
N LYS A 48 -7.02 -10.59 -6.68
CA LYS A 48 -7.57 -11.88 -7.10
C LYS A 48 -8.39 -11.87 -8.39
N PHE A 49 -8.83 -10.70 -8.84
CA PHE A 49 -9.52 -10.52 -10.12
C PHE A 49 -8.79 -9.49 -10.97
N ASP A 50 -8.46 -9.85 -12.22
CA ASP A 50 -7.78 -8.96 -13.17
C ASP A 50 -8.50 -7.62 -13.38
N ALA A 51 -9.82 -7.65 -13.45
CA ALA A 51 -10.65 -6.45 -13.61
C ALA A 51 -10.56 -5.47 -12.43
N ASN A 52 -10.18 -5.94 -11.23
CA ASN A 52 -10.09 -5.13 -10.02
C ASN A 52 -8.67 -4.60 -9.76
N GLN A 53 -7.62 -5.21 -10.32
CA GLN A 53 -6.23 -4.83 -10.07
C GLN A 53 -5.95 -3.33 -10.31
N PRO A 54 -6.52 -2.68 -11.35
CA PRO A 54 -6.34 -1.24 -11.54
C PRO A 54 -6.83 -0.37 -10.37
N LEU A 55 -7.76 -0.87 -9.55
CA LEU A 55 -8.27 -0.12 -8.39
C LEU A 55 -7.18 0.00 -7.30
N PHE A 56 -6.43 -1.07 -7.05
CA PHE A 56 -5.32 -1.02 -6.10
C PHE A 56 -4.15 -0.18 -6.64
N GLU A 57 -3.84 -0.29 -7.92
CA GLU A 57 -2.86 0.59 -8.57
C GLU A 57 -3.26 2.06 -8.50
N LEU A 58 -4.55 2.38 -8.62
CA LEU A 58 -5.05 3.75 -8.48
C LEU A 58 -4.87 4.28 -7.05
N GLN A 59 -5.08 3.43 -6.03
CA GLN A 59 -4.87 3.81 -4.63
C GLN A 59 -3.40 4.16 -4.38
N THR A 60 -2.46 3.31 -4.80
CA THR A 60 -1.02 3.57 -4.63
C THR A 60 -0.55 4.77 -5.46
N ALA A 61 -1.10 4.98 -6.67
CA ALA A 61 -0.85 6.17 -7.47
C ALA A 61 -1.36 7.45 -6.78
N TRP A 62 -2.54 7.39 -6.16
CA TRP A 62 -3.08 8.51 -5.39
C TRP A 62 -2.17 8.84 -4.19
N VAL A 63 -1.69 7.83 -3.47
CA VAL A 63 -0.73 8.01 -2.37
C VAL A 63 0.53 8.69 -2.89
N ALA A 64 1.15 8.16 -3.97
CA ALA A 64 2.36 8.71 -4.56
C ALA A 64 2.20 10.19 -4.96
N ASN A 65 1.03 10.56 -5.51
CA ASN A 65 0.73 11.93 -5.92
C ASN A 65 0.40 12.87 -4.74
N SER A 66 0.07 12.31 -3.57
CA SER A 66 -0.36 13.06 -2.38
C SER A 66 0.74 13.21 -1.33
N ILE A 67 1.94 12.65 -1.55
CA ILE A 67 3.03 12.65 -0.55
C ILE A 67 3.30 14.05 -0.01
N GLY A 68 3.48 15.03 -0.88
CA GLY A 68 3.79 16.40 -0.47
C GLY A 68 2.58 17.13 0.14
N SER A 69 1.40 17.03 -0.48
CA SER A 69 0.21 17.78 -0.04
C SER A 69 -0.37 17.28 1.29
N LEU A 70 -0.17 16.01 1.62
CA LEU A 70 -0.58 15.40 2.89
C LEU A 70 0.59 15.14 3.85
N ASN A 71 1.80 15.62 3.53
CA ASN A 71 2.99 15.38 4.36
C ASN A 71 3.08 13.91 4.80
N ILE A 72 2.93 12.98 3.83
CA ILE A 72 2.91 11.54 4.12
C ILE A 72 4.33 11.10 4.52
N LYS A 73 4.46 10.48 5.69
CA LYS A 73 5.76 10.01 6.22
C LYS A 73 6.02 8.54 5.92
N GLY A 74 4.97 7.75 5.72
CA GLY A 74 5.08 6.33 5.39
C GLY A 74 3.74 5.71 5.03
N VAL A 75 3.80 4.51 4.47
CA VAL A 75 2.64 3.71 4.11
C VAL A 75 2.73 2.38 4.85
N LEU A 76 1.66 1.94 5.45
CA LEU A 76 1.54 0.66 6.16
C LEU A 76 0.52 -0.21 5.42
N CYS A 77 0.87 -1.46 5.13
CA CYS A 77 -0.06 -2.45 4.58
C CYS A 77 -0.25 -3.57 5.59
N THR A 78 -1.51 -3.88 5.90
CA THR A 78 -1.85 -4.82 6.97
C THR A 78 -1.72 -6.30 6.58
N GLY A 79 -1.32 -6.61 5.37
CA GLY A 79 -1.23 -7.99 4.90
C GLY A 79 -2.37 -8.38 3.97
N ASP A 80 -2.53 -9.68 3.76
CA ASP A 80 -3.45 -10.26 2.79
C ASP A 80 -3.26 -9.63 1.40
N LEU A 81 -2.01 -9.69 0.92
CA LEU A 81 -1.63 -9.16 -0.39
C LEU A 81 -2.24 -9.95 -1.54
N VAL A 82 -2.40 -11.25 -1.31
CA VAL A 82 -3.01 -12.22 -2.23
C VAL A 82 -4.14 -12.97 -1.56
N GLU A 83 -5.07 -13.50 -2.33
CA GLU A 83 -6.17 -14.35 -1.80
C GLU A 83 -5.70 -15.76 -1.52
N GLN A 84 -4.77 -16.29 -2.31
CA GLN A 84 -4.12 -17.58 -2.10
C GLN A 84 -2.65 -17.48 -2.50
N ASN A 85 -1.79 -18.06 -1.67
CA ASN A 85 -0.35 -17.93 -1.88
C ASN A 85 0.21 -18.90 -2.95
N GLU A 86 -0.40 -20.06 -3.20
CA GLU A 86 0.14 -21.07 -4.11
C GLU A 86 -0.88 -21.65 -5.10
N ILE A 87 -2.02 -21.00 -5.35
CA ILE A 87 -3.01 -21.50 -6.31
C ILE A 87 -2.49 -21.36 -7.75
N ARG A 88 -2.56 -22.44 -8.52
CA ARG A 88 -2.12 -22.47 -9.92
C ARG A 88 -3.27 -22.43 -10.91
N ILE A 89 -4.45 -22.87 -10.48
CA ILE A 89 -5.65 -22.93 -11.32
C ILE A 89 -6.76 -22.24 -10.53
N PRO A 90 -7.09 -20.99 -10.87
CA PRO A 90 -8.18 -20.28 -10.21
C PRO A 90 -9.53 -20.89 -10.53
N ASP A 91 -10.44 -20.88 -9.57
CA ASP A 91 -11.80 -21.44 -9.70
C ASP A 91 -12.80 -20.48 -10.33
N GLY A 92 -12.41 -19.21 -10.52
CA GLY A 92 -13.27 -18.15 -11.04
C GLY A 92 -14.27 -17.59 -10.04
N ILE A 93 -14.37 -18.18 -8.85
CA ILE A 93 -15.28 -17.78 -7.75
C ILE A 93 -14.49 -16.97 -6.72
N ASN A 94 -13.39 -17.54 -6.22
CA ASN A 94 -12.50 -16.90 -5.26
C ASN A 94 -11.43 -16.04 -5.95
N GLY A 95 -11.38 -16.02 -7.25
CA GLY A 95 -10.48 -15.25 -8.09
C GLY A 95 -10.36 -15.86 -9.47
N ASN A 96 -9.94 -15.06 -10.46
CA ASN A 96 -9.62 -15.51 -11.80
C ASN A 96 -8.11 -15.42 -12.11
N GLN A 97 -7.30 -15.10 -11.09
CA GLN A 97 -5.86 -14.97 -11.19
C GLN A 97 -5.16 -16.08 -10.41
N THR A 98 -4.09 -16.63 -10.97
CA THR A 98 -3.16 -17.50 -10.23
C THR A 98 -2.48 -16.74 -9.10
N SER A 99 -1.93 -17.44 -8.12
CA SER A 99 -1.16 -16.81 -7.05
C SER A 99 0.00 -15.96 -7.58
N GLU A 100 0.71 -16.45 -8.60
CA GLU A 100 1.79 -15.70 -9.24
C GLU A 100 1.28 -14.37 -9.83
N GLU A 101 0.15 -14.39 -10.55
CA GLU A 101 -0.45 -13.18 -11.12
C GLU A 101 -0.94 -12.22 -10.03
N GLN A 102 -1.46 -12.74 -8.91
CA GLN A 102 -1.86 -11.92 -7.76
C GLN A 102 -0.65 -11.26 -7.09
N TRP A 103 0.43 -12.00 -6.84
CA TRP A 103 1.68 -11.46 -6.30
C TRP A 103 2.30 -10.41 -7.23
N GLN A 104 2.28 -10.67 -8.54
CA GLN A 104 2.73 -9.69 -9.54
C GLN A 104 1.86 -8.43 -9.52
N ALA A 105 0.54 -8.56 -9.34
CA ALA A 105 -0.37 -7.42 -9.25
C ALA A 105 -0.10 -6.59 -7.99
N ALA A 106 0.07 -7.24 -6.84
CA ALA A 106 0.48 -6.56 -5.61
C ALA A 106 1.80 -5.82 -5.81
N SER A 107 2.81 -6.50 -6.36
CA SER A 107 4.11 -5.91 -6.65
C SER A 107 4.01 -4.69 -7.56
N ARG A 108 3.30 -4.77 -8.70
CA ARG A 108 3.10 -3.64 -9.62
C ARG A 108 2.43 -2.43 -8.95
N ALA A 109 1.46 -2.67 -8.06
CA ALA A 109 0.82 -1.57 -7.35
C ALA A 109 1.82 -0.84 -6.45
N PHE A 110 2.69 -1.56 -5.73
CA PHE A 110 3.70 -0.96 -4.85
C PHE A 110 4.86 -0.31 -5.61
N GLU A 111 5.17 -0.71 -6.86
CA GLU A 111 6.17 -0.02 -7.71
C GLU A 111 5.89 1.47 -7.86
N ARG A 112 4.62 1.89 -7.75
CA ARG A 112 4.24 3.31 -7.79
C ARG A 112 4.77 4.10 -6.59
N LEU A 113 5.11 3.42 -5.50
CA LEU A 113 5.65 3.99 -4.27
C LEU A 113 7.18 3.83 -4.18
N ASP A 114 7.78 2.91 -4.93
CA ASP A 114 9.22 2.67 -4.92
C ASP A 114 9.97 3.95 -5.25
N ASP A 115 11.06 4.18 -4.52
CA ASP A 115 11.96 5.34 -4.62
C ASP A 115 11.31 6.70 -4.31
N LYS A 116 10.04 6.72 -3.90
CA LYS A 116 9.30 7.93 -3.54
C LYS A 116 9.00 8.02 -2.05
N ILE A 117 8.64 6.88 -1.44
CA ILE A 117 8.29 6.82 -0.02
C ILE A 117 8.55 5.42 0.54
N SER A 118 8.91 5.36 1.81
CA SER A 118 9.00 4.09 2.51
C SER A 118 7.62 3.53 2.82
N TYR A 119 7.46 2.25 2.58
CA TYR A 119 6.27 1.51 2.98
C TYR A 119 6.67 0.27 3.77
N VAL A 120 5.74 -0.20 4.59
CA VAL A 120 5.86 -1.41 5.40
C VAL A 120 4.79 -2.38 4.92
N VAL A 121 5.22 -3.57 4.54
CA VAL A 121 4.31 -4.64 4.09
C VAL A 121 4.29 -5.70 5.17
N CYS A 122 3.15 -5.85 5.83
CA CYS A 122 2.89 -6.97 6.73
C CYS A 122 2.37 -8.15 5.93
N THR A 123 2.44 -9.36 6.47
CA THR A 123 1.79 -10.55 5.91
C THR A 123 0.50 -10.85 6.65
N GLY A 124 -0.53 -11.26 5.93
CA GLY A 124 -1.79 -11.79 6.48
C GLY A 124 -1.88 -13.31 6.35
N ASN A 125 -3.00 -13.89 6.76
CA ASN A 125 -3.17 -15.33 6.72
C ASN A 125 -3.25 -15.90 5.29
N HIS A 126 -3.76 -15.13 4.34
CA HIS A 126 -3.84 -15.53 2.93
C HIS A 126 -2.50 -15.51 2.20
N ASP A 127 -1.49 -14.82 2.74
CA ASP A 127 -0.14 -14.75 2.19
C ASP A 127 0.70 -15.99 2.50
N TYR A 128 0.18 -16.96 3.28
CA TYR A 128 0.88 -18.18 3.70
C TYR A 128 0.18 -19.43 3.26
N GLY A 129 0.97 -20.49 3.04
CA GLY A 129 0.48 -21.82 2.74
C GLY A 129 -0.03 -21.96 1.33
N TYR A 130 -0.96 -22.87 1.12
CA TYR A 130 -1.59 -23.10 -0.17
C TYR A 130 -2.73 -22.09 -0.42
N GLU A 131 -3.71 -22.07 0.46
CA GLU A 131 -4.85 -21.13 0.42
C GLU A 131 -4.71 -20.06 1.50
N LYS A 132 -4.62 -20.46 2.77
CA LYS A 132 -4.55 -19.53 3.90
C LYS A 132 -3.94 -20.18 5.16
N ALA A 133 -2.66 -19.97 5.35
CA ALA A 133 -1.91 -20.34 6.56
C ALA A 133 -1.88 -21.82 6.94
N GLU A 134 -2.01 -22.76 5.98
CA GLU A 134 -1.83 -24.20 6.22
C GLU A 134 -0.37 -24.53 6.59
N ASN A 135 0.55 -23.68 6.20
CA ASN A 135 1.95 -23.73 6.56
C ASN A 135 2.52 -22.31 6.70
N ARG A 136 3.85 -22.19 6.92
CA ARG A 136 4.55 -20.92 7.11
C ARG A 136 5.37 -20.49 5.90
N LEU A 137 5.09 -20.99 4.71
CA LEU A 137 5.77 -20.59 3.49
C LEU A 137 5.01 -19.42 2.85
N CYS A 138 5.74 -18.39 2.47
CA CYS A 138 5.22 -17.16 1.89
C CYS A 138 6.10 -16.71 0.72
N HIS A 139 5.48 -16.20 -0.34
CA HIS A 139 6.19 -15.65 -1.49
C HIS A 139 6.52 -14.16 -1.35
N LEU A 140 6.22 -13.53 -0.21
CA LEU A 140 6.57 -12.12 0.02
C LEU A 140 8.04 -11.80 -0.34
N PRO A 141 9.05 -12.59 0.08
CA PRO A 141 10.45 -12.28 -0.23
C PRO A 141 10.79 -12.27 -1.71
N ASP A 142 10.07 -13.05 -2.53
CA ASP A 142 10.30 -13.13 -3.98
C ASP A 142 9.87 -11.84 -4.70
N TYR A 143 8.86 -11.14 -4.16
CA TYR A 143 8.29 -9.94 -4.75
C TYR A 143 8.68 -8.65 -4.02
N PHE A 144 9.06 -8.74 -2.76
CA PHE A 144 9.46 -7.63 -1.90
C PHE A 144 10.82 -7.90 -1.23
N PRO A 145 11.90 -8.04 -2.01
CA PRO A 145 13.25 -8.14 -1.43
C PRO A 145 13.60 -6.83 -0.70
N SER A 146 14.41 -6.92 0.35
CA SER A 146 14.73 -5.79 1.24
C SER A 146 15.45 -4.62 0.56
N GLU A 147 16.04 -4.83 -0.60
CA GLU A 147 16.73 -3.83 -1.41
C GLU A 147 15.88 -3.18 -2.49
N ARG A 148 14.63 -3.62 -2.68
CA ARG A 148 13.74 -3.16 -3.74
C ARG A 148 13.49 -1.65 -3.72
N ASN A 149 13.15 -1.09 -2.56
CA ASN A 149 12.82 0.33 -2.44
C ASN A 149 14.02 1.10 -1.87
N SER A 150 14.57 2.04 -2.63
CA SER A 150 15.73 2.83 -2.17
C SER A 150 15.44 3.68 -0.92
N CYS A 151 14.18 4.04 -0.66
CA CYS A 151 13.78 4.74 0.56
C CYS A 151 14.03 3.90 1.82
N TRP A 152 14.02 2.58 1.72
CA TRP A 152 14.31 1.67 2.83
C TRP A 152 15.74 1.78 3.35
N LYS A 153 16.69 2.27 2.54
CA LYS A 153 18.07 2.55 3.02
C LYS A 153 18.11 3.51 4.21
N LYS A 154 17.07 4.31 4.39
CA LYS A 154 16.95 5.26 5.50
C LYS A 154 16.01 4.79 6.60
N SER A 155 15.01 4.02 6.26
CA SER A 155 13.93 3.66 7.20
C SER A 155 13.99 2.23 7.68
N LEU A 156 14.36 1.23 6.85
CA LEU A 156 14.49 -0.16 7.30
C LEU A 156 15.73 -0.30 8.18
N VAL A 157 15.54 -0.60 9.44
CA VAL A 157 16.64 -0.61 10.43
C VAL A 157 17.07 -2.00 10.82
N GLU A 158 16.20 -2.99 10.68
CA GLU A 158 16.52 -4.39 10.99
C GLU A 158 15.45 -5.31 10.40
N THR A 159 15.86 -6.52 10.01
CA THR A 159 14.95 -7.62 9.63
C THR A 159 15.10 -8.78 10.61
N GLY A 160 13.98 -9.39 10.99
CA GLY A 160 13.94 -10.65 11.71
C GLY A 160 14.00 -11.84 10.75
N LEU A 161 14.15 -13.03 11.32
CA LEU A 161 14.16 -14.27 10.56
C LEU A 161 12.72 -14.75 10.32
N ASN A 162 12.42 -15.15 9.09
CA ASN A 162 11.19 -15.85 8.78
C ASN A 162 11.24 -17.31 9.27
N TYR A 163 10.18 -18.09 8.99
CA TYR A 163 10.10 -19.50 9.37
C TYR A 163 11.26 -20.37 8.81
N GLN A 164 11.81 -19.99 7.66
CA GLN A 164 12.94 -20.68 7.04
C GLN A 164 14.32 -20.26 7.57
N GLY A 165 14.35 -19.33 8.55
CA GLY A 165 15.58 -18.78 9.11
C GLY A 165 16.28 -17.76 8.22
N ILE A 166 15.54 -17.13 7.31
CA ILE A 166 16.03 -16.13 6.35
C ILE A 166 15.58 -14.74 6.81
N PRO A 167 16.48 -13.72 6.81
CA PRO A 167 16.08 -12.34 7.07
C PRO A 167 15.20 -11.82 5.94
N THR A 168 13.95 -11.45 6.24
CA THR A 168 12.97 -10.97 5.26
C THR A 168 12.11 -9.85 5.83
N LEU A 169 11.28 -9.23 4.99
CA LEU A 169 10.33 -8.21 5.44
C LEU A 169 9.12 -8.78 6.19
N GLU A 170 8.96 -10.09 6.26
CA GLU A 170 7.90 -10.73 7.08
C GLU A 170 8.00 -10.31 8.56
N ASN A 171 9.24 -10.12 9.05
CA ASN A 171 9.53 -9.55 10.36
C ASN A 171 10.54 -8.41 10.17
N ALA A 172 10.10 -7.17 10.29
CA ALA A 172 10.95 -6.03 9.97
C ALA A 172 10.67 -4.82 10.87
N ALA A 173 11.72 -4.04 11.13
CA ALA A 173 11.64 -2.82 11.91
C ALA A 173 12.01 -1.62 11.04
N TYR A 174 11.21 -0.56 11.14
CA TYR A 174 11.39 0.68 10.37
C TYR A 174 11.38 1.88 11.29
N GLU A 175 12.27 2.83 11.03
CA GLU A 175 12.29 4.13 11.71
C GLU A 175 11.77 5.22 10.78
N PHE A 176 10.81 6.02 11.26
CA PHE A 176 10.29 7.19 10.59
C PHE A 176 10.50 8.43 11.45
N GLU A 177 10.86 9.54 10.83
CA GLU A 177 10.94 10.82 11.51
C GLU A 177 9.70 11.66 11.18
N THR A 178 9.09 12.23 12.22
CA THR A 178 7.89 13.07 12.09
C THR A 178 8.13 14.44 12.68
N ASP A 179 7.45 15.46 12.12
CA ASP A 179 7.66 16.86 12.51
C ASP A 179 7.17 17.15 13.95
N THR A 180 6.13 16.44 14.40
CA THR A 180 5.44 16.74 15.66
C THR A 180 5.51 15.62 16.70
N TRP A 181 5.65 14.37 16.29
CA TRP A 181 5.69 13.22 17.20
C TRP A 181 7.11 12.72 17.49
N GLY A 182 8.11 13.33 16.84
CA GLY A 182 9.48 12.84 16.90
C GLY A 182 9.64 11.55 16.07
N LYS A 183 10.43 10.61 16.57
CA LYS A 183 10.72 9.38 15.86
C LYS A 183 9.70 8.28 16.18
N LEU A 184 9.29 7.56 15.14
CA LEU A 184 8.45 6.39 15.21
C LEU A 184 9.28 5.16 14.89
N LEU A 185 9.08 4.08 15.63
CA LEU A 185 9.58 2.75 15.31
C LEU A 185 8.37 1.88 14.94
N VAL A 186 8.30 1.47 13.70
CA VAL A 186 7.26 0.54 13.23
C VAL A 186 7.86 -0.85 13.23
N ILE A 187 7.23 -1.76 13.96
CA ILE A 187 7.57 -3.19 13.99
C ILE A 187 6.50 -3.93 13.21
N SER A 188 6.86 -4.50 12.08
CA SER A 188 6.02 -5.43 11.31
C SER A 188 6.33 -6.85 11.74
N LEU A 189 5.29 -7.60 12.06
CA LEU A 189 5.40 -9.03 12.39
C LEU A 189 4.57 -9.87 11.44
N GLU A 190 5.09 -11.04 11.14
CA GLU A 190 4.40 -12.09 10.38
C GLU A 190 3.01 -12.39 10.95
N PHE A 191 2.08 -12.89 10.13
CA PHE A 191 0.76 -13.33 10.61
C PHE A 191 0.91 -14.39 11.69
N ALA A 192 0.12 -14.30 12.78
CA ALA A 192 0.20 -15.16 13.95
C ALA A 192 1.68 -15.37 14.37
N PRO A 193 2.37 -14.32 14.82
CA PRO A 193 3.82 -14.32 14.96
C PRO A 193 4.28 -15.42 15.90
N ARG A 194 5.37 -16.10 15.50
CA ARG A 194 6.04 -17.13 16.33
C ARG A 194 6.72 -16.48 17.53
N ASP A 195 6.97 -17.26 18.55
CA ASP A 195 7.65 -16.77 19.77
C ASP A 195 9.00 -16.12 19.43
N GLU A 196 9.76 -16.69 18.49
CA GLU A 196 11.06 -16.13 18.06
C GLU A 196 10.92 -14.74 17.41
N ALA A 197 9.82 -14.50 16.67
CA ALA A 197 9.53 -13.21 16.07
C ALA A 197 9.14 -12.18 17.14
N ILE A 198 8.36 -12.59 18.15
CA ILE A 198 7.99 -11.76 19.30
C ILE A 198 9.23 -11.42 20.12
N GLU A 199 10.09 -12.39 20.41
CA GLU A 199 11.35 -12.16 21.14
C GLU A 199 12.29 -11.22 20.37
N TRP A 200 12.37 -11.39 19.03
CA TRP A 200 13.14 -10.47 18.19
C TRP A 200 12.59 -9.05 18.30
N ALA A 201 11.27 -8.87 18.18
CA ALA A 201 10.64 -7.56 18.32
C ALA A 201 10.92 -6.92 19.69
N ALA A 202 10.84 -7.71 20.75
CA ALA A 202 11.19 -7.25 22.10
C ALA A 202 12.66 -6.82 22.22
N LYS A 203 13.58 -7.58 21.61
CA LYS A 203 15.00 -7.21 21.55
C LYS A 203 15.25 -5.92 20.79
N VAL A 204 14.53 -5.73 19.64
CA VAL A 204 14.65 -4.50 18.85
C VAL A 204 14.14 -3.30 19.63
N THR A 205 12.91 -3.37 20.15
CA THR A 205 12.29 -2.26 20.90
C THR A 205 13.02 -1.93 22.20
N GLY A 206 13.68 -2.91 22.82
CA GLY A 206 14.47 -2.74 24.05
C GLY A 206 15.84 -2.07 23.85
N LYS A 207 16.27 -1.77 22.61
CA LYS A 207 17.56 -1.11 22.38
C LYS A 207 17.53 0.35 22.86
N ASP A 208 18.56 0.79 23.56
CA ASP A 208 18.67 2.15 24.11
C ASP A 208 18.40 3.26 23.08
N LYS A 209 18.81 3.06 21.84
CA LYS A 209 18.58 4.03 20.76
C LYS A 209 17.10 4.29 20.49
N TYR A 210 16.20 3.37 20.84
CA TYR A 210 14.77 3.49 20.60
C TYR A 210 13.94 3.87 21.83
N LYS A 211 14.56 4.06 22.99
CA LYS A 211 13.86 4.36 24.27
C LYS A 211 12.92 5.57 24.23
N ASN A 212 13.17 6.51 23.31
CA ASN A 212 12.35 7.72 23.13
C ASN A 212 11.45 7.66 21.90
N HIS A 213 11.43 6.53 21.17
CA HIS A 213 10.55 6.36 20.01
C HIS A 213 9.14 6.02 20.46
N LYS A 214 8.16 6.48 19.70
CA LYS A 214 6.81 5.91 19.76
C LYS A 214 6.81 4.65 18.91
N VAL A 215 6.22 3.58 19.43
CA VAL A 215 6.20 2.29 18.72
C VAL A 215 4.83 2.05 18.14
N ILE A 216 4.82 1.64 16.87
CA ILE A 216 3.65 1.10 16.18
C ILE A 216 3.94 -0.38 15.92
N LEU A 217 3.07 -1.25 16.42
CA LEU A 217 3.09 -2.66 16.09
C LEU A 217 2.11 -2.89 14.95
N LEU A 218 2.62 -3.42 13.84
CA LEU A 218 1.86 -3.79 12.66
C LEU A 218 1.84 -5.31 12.54
N THR A 219 0.66 -5.89 12.57
CA THR A 219 0.42 -7.31 12.32
C THR A 219 -0.99 -7.46 11.78
N HIS A 220 -1.25 -8.56 11.10
CA HIS A 220 -2.58 -8.90 10.58
C HIS A 220 -3.39 -9.66 11.63
#